data_b0eb58dc95ee22bbaa0c7847b8383861
#
_entry.id   b0eb58dc95ee22bbaa0c7847b8383861
#
_cell.length_a   1.000
_cell.length_b   1.000
_cell.length_c   1.000
_cell.angle_alpha   90.00
_cell.angle_beta   90.00
_cell.angle_gamma   90.00
#
_symmetry.space_group_name_H-M   'P 1'
#
loop_
_entity.id
_entity.type
_entity.pdbx_description
1 polymer ?
#
loop_
_entity_poly.entity_id
_entity_poly.type
_entity_poly.pdbx_seq_one_letter_code
_entity_poly.pdbx_strand_id
1 'polypeptide(L)'
;MKQSLFPIVLVFSLFVTFFSCSNKANKRPRKPVSSIRIEPSKNQFTYGEMISAEVETKLRDGEIKNIQLYYENDLLKESKELNFKVANITLNKLGNNRIHVKAEKTDGLSNTRSKTITVLSDLTPLQMSYRVINNYPHLKTSYTQGLEYHDGYLYEGTGENGHSKLMKIDILSGKPLLSIDLPDKYFGEGITILNNKIYQLTYRAQKGFIYDLESFSKVDSFKFSNPQGWGLTNDGTHLIMSDGTNVLTWLDPDDFSVVKKLQVADNRQMMTYLNELEYIDGIIYANIYTTNMIVKIDAESGKVLEEINLDGIINLYHREGDRIDYLNGIAYDKEHNRMFITGKLYPRLFEVEFISK
;
A
#
# COMPACT_ATOMS: atom_id res chain seq x y z
N MET A 1 110.44 -44.93 7.93
CA MET A 1 110.04 -43.53 7.82
C MET A 1 108.72 -43.44 7.12
N LYS A 2 107.57 -43.34 7.83
CA LYS A 2 106.26 -43.07 7.28
C LYS A 2 105.57 -42.12 8.23
N GLN A 3 105.35 -40.89 7.78
CA GLN A 3 104.59 -39.90 8.49
C GLN A 3 103.07 -40.24 8.34
N SER A 4 102.37 -40.29 9.45
CA SER A 4 100.94 -40.36 9.51
C SER A 4 100.30 -38.98 9.69
N LEU A 5 99.48 -38.55 8.75
CA LEU A 5 98.65 -37.34 8.87
C LEU A 5 97.36 -37.71 9.59
N PHE A 6 97.04 -37.00 10.64
CA PHE A 6 95.73 -36.97 11.29
C PHE A 6 94.81 -35.92 10.63
N PRO A 7 93.63 -36.22 10.27
CA PRO A 7 92.69 -35.15 9.83
C PRO A 7 91.96 -34.56 11.00
N ILE A 8 91.95 -33.21 11.08
CA ILE A 8 91.12 -32.40 11.99
C ILE A 8 89.76 -32.37 11.47
N VAL A 9 88.76 -32.93 12.26
CA VAL A 9 87.31 -32.87 11.98
C VAL A 9 86.79 -31.58 12.63
N LEU A 10 86.45 -30.61 11.81
CA LEU A 10 85.78 -29.34 12.24
C LEU A 10 84.29 -29.62 12.39
N VAL A 11 83.76 -29.68 13.62
CA VAL A 11 82.34 -29.77 13.90
C VAL A 11 81.67 -28.42 13.78
N PHE A 12 80.96 -28.20 12.69
CA PHE A 12 80.14 -27.01 12.51
C PHE A 12 78.80 -27.21 13.27
N SER A 13 78.67 -26.53 14.42
CA SER A 13 77.43 -26.51 15.20
C SER A 13 76.42 -25.56 14.51
N LEU A 14 75.40 -26.15 13.83
CA LEU A 14 74.30 -25.40 13.19
C LEU A 14 73.25 -25.01 14.26
N PHE A 15 73.32 -23.76 14.68
CA PHE A 15 72.25 -23.16 15.53
C PHE A 15 71.02 -22.93 14.66
N VAL A 16 70.03 -23.82 14.68
CA VAL A 16 68.69 -23.61 14.06
C VAL A 16 67.86 -22.83 15.05
N THR A 17 67.74 -21.51 14.84
CA THR A 17 66.78 -20.65 15.53
C THR A 17 65.40 -20.90 14.95
N PHE A 18 64.56 -21.63 15.70
CA PHE A 18 63.12 -21.73 15.42
C PHE A 18 62.47 -20.37 15.65
N PHE A 19 62.27 -19.57 14.59
CA PHE A 19 61.28 -18.47 14.62
C PHE A 19 59.89 -19.07 14.65
N SER A 20 59.33 -19.17 15.83
CA SER A 20 57.88 -19.44 16.02
C SER A 20 57.11 -18.21 15.53
N CYS A 21 56.74 -18.21 14.24
CA CYS A 21 55.71 -17.29 13.74
C CYS A 21 54.38 -17.70 14.35
N SER A 22 54.02 -17.02 15.45
CA SER A 22 52.63 -17.08 15.92
C SER A 22 51.73 -16.37 14.87
N ASN A 23 51.25 -17.10 13.89
CA ASN A 23 50.16 -16.63 13.02
C ASN A 23 48.95 -16.37 13.93
N LYS A 24 48.83 -15.19 14.50
CA LYS A 24 47.54 -14.66 14.91
C LYS A 24 46.72 -14.56 13.63
N ALA A 25 45.95 -15.60 13.33
CA ALA A 25 44.97 -15.56 12.27
C ALA A 25 44.13 -14.29 12.50
N ASN A 26 44.28 -13.30 11.60
CA ASN A 26 43.49 -12.08 11.62
C ASN A 26 42.00 -12.53 11.40
N LYS A 27 41.31 -12.84 12.51
CA LYS A 27 39.90 -13.16 12.46
C LYS A 27 39.20 -11.91 11.93
N ARG A 28 38.53 -12.04 10.77
CA ARG A 28 37.73 -10.97 10.21
C ARG A 28 36.73 -10.49 11.28
N PRO A 29 36.62 -9.17 11.49
CA PRO A 29 35.65 -8.62 12.42
C PRO A 29 34.23 -9.14 12.12
N ARG A 30 33.47 -9.48 13.15
CA ARG A 30 32.14 -10.08 13.01
C ARG A 30 31.08 -9.04 13.33
N LYS A 31 29.96 -9.09 12.58
CA LYS A 31 28.78 -8.26 12.85
C LYS A 31 28.14 -8.67 14.18
N PRO A 32 27.54 -7.72 14.92
CA PRO A 32 26.71 -8.05 16.08
C PRO A 32 25.47 -8.85 15.64
N VAL A 33 24.88 -9.65 16.54
CA VAL A 33 23.68 -10.43 16.23
C VAL A 33 22.64 -10.12 17.30
N SER A 34 21.54 -9.48 16.89
CA SER A 34 20.43 -9.18 17.79
C SER A 34 19.27 -10.12 17.60
N SER A 35 18.48 -10.29 18.65
CA SER A 35 17.15 -10.92 18.65
C SER A 35 16.12 -9.96 19.25
N ILE A 36 14.85 -10.12 18.85
CA ILE A 36 13.71 -9.36 19.36
C ILE A 36 12.66 -10.35 19.85
N ARG A 37 12.27 -10.24 21.12
CA ARG A 37 11.15 -10.95 21.69
C ARG A 37 10.02 -9.96 21.99
N ILE A 38 8.81 -10.28 21.56
CA ILE A 38 7.63 -9.44 21.76
C ILE A 38 6.71 -10.16 22.75
N GLU A 39 6.17 -9.42 23.69
CA GLU A 39 5.20 -9.90 24.68
C GLU A 39 3.95 -9.01 24.68
N PRO A 40 2.74 -9.62 24.62
CA PRO A 40 2.48 -11.07 24.61
C PRO A 40 2.98 -11.74 23.32
N SER A 41 3.34 -13.03 23.41
CA SER A 41 3.88 -13.82 22.30
C SER A 41 2.77 -14.25 21.35
N LYS A 42 2.37 -13.36 20.44
CA LYS A 42 1.42 -13.61 19.35
C LYS A 42 1.86 -12.82 18.10
N ASN A 43 1.24 -13.07 16.95
CA ASN A 43 1.57 -12.38 15.70
C ASN A 43 0.49 -11.38 15.28
N GLN A 44 -0.71 -11.47 15.85
CA GLN A 44 -1.84 -10.60 15.55
C GLN A 44 -2.26 -9.86 16.82
N PHE A 45 -2.45 -8.55 16.66
CA PHE A 45 -2.77 -7.60 17.72
C PHE A 45 -3.94 -6.72 17.30
N THR A 46 -4.50 -5.99 18.24
CA THR A 46 -5.56 -5.03 18.03
C THR A 46 -5.00 -3.61 18.10
N TYR A 47 -5.52 -2.70 17.31
CA TYR A 47 -5.18 -1.28 17.37
C TYR A 47 -5.34 -0.73 18.79
N GLY A 48 -4.37 0.05 19.25
CA GLY A 48 -4.32 0.55 20.63
C GLY A 48 -3.77 -0.45 21.67
N GLU A 49 -3.57 -1.72 21.30
CA GLU A 49 -2.98 -2.69 22.22
C GLU A 49 -1.53 -2.32 22.55
N MET A 50 -1.14 -2.53 23.80
CA MET A 50 0.23 -2.29 24.27
C MET A 50 1.03 -3.58 24.30
N ILE A 51 2.26 -3.51 23.82
CA ILE A 51 3.22 -4.62 23.85
C ILE A 51 4.50 -4.21 24.57
N SER A 52 5.35 -5.19 24.86
CA SER A 52 6.75 -4.93 25.18
C SER A 52 7.68 -5.65 24.22
N ALA A 53 8.84 -5.05 23.97
CA ALA A 53 9.90 -5.62 23.16
C ALA A 53 11.17 -5.78 24.00
N GLU A 54 11.70 -6.99 24.03
CA GLU A 54 12.96 -7.35 24.68
C GLU A 54 14.02 -7.56 23.58
N VAL A 55 15.15 -6.87 23.72
CA VAL A 55 16.28 -6.94 22.78
C VAL A 55 17.43 -7.62 23.48
N GLU A 56 17.98 -8.66 22.84
CA GLU A 56 19.24 -9.30 23.23
C GLU A 56 20.22 -9.20 22.07
N THR A 57 21.42 -8.67 22.31
CA THR A 57 22.48 -8.53 21.31
C THR A 57 23.73 -9.31 21.73
N LYS A 58 24.19 -10.22 20.88
CA LYS A 58 25.44 -10.97 21.06
C LYS A 58 26.55 -10.24 20.32
N LEU A 59 27.45 -9.63 21.09
CA LEU A 59 28.69 -9.04 20.61
C LEU A 59 29.74 -10.14 20.50
N ARG A 60 30.22 -10.43 19.28
CA ARG A 60 31.16 -11.53 19.02
C ARG A 60 32.61 -11.09 19.13
N ASP A 61 32.88 -9.80 18.89
CA ASP A 61 34.18 -9.13 19.02
C ASP A 61 33.99 -7.60 18.98
N GLY A 62 34.99 -6.81 19.40
CA GLY A 62 34.95 -5.36 19.41
C GLY A 62 33.98 -4.77 20.42
N GLU A 63 33.57 -3.52 20.22
CA GLU A 63 32.73 -2.74 21.13
C GLU A 63 31.46 -2.26 20.42
N ILE A 64 30.35 -2.19 21.17
CA ILE A 64 29.11 -1.62 20.65
C ILE A 64 29.17 -0.09 20.68
N LYS A 65 28.74 0.52 19.58
CA LYS A 65 28.55 1.96 19.46
C LYS A 65 27.17 2.36 19.96
N ASN A 66 26.13 1.72 19.37
CA ASN A 66 24.74 1.86 19.79
C ASN A 66 23.88 0.66 19.33
N ILE A 67 22.72 0.51 19.98
CA ILE A 67 21.64 -0.41 19.60
C ILE A 67 20.36 0.41 19.61
N GLN A 68 19.67 0.45 18.48
CA GLN A 68 18.46 1.24 18.26
C GLN A 68 17.28 0.32 17.98
N LEU A 69 16.21 0.43 18.76
CA LEU A 69 14.96 -0.27 18.57
C LEU A 69 13.92 0.67 17.95
N TYR A 70 13.23 0.22 16.92
CA TYR A 70 12.22 0.98 16.19
C TYR A 70 10.89 0.23 16.10
N TYR A 71 9.79 0.99 16.10
CA TYR A 71 8.48 0.58 15.61
C TYR A 71 8.20 1.35 14.32
N GLU A 72 8.14 0.65 13.21
CA GLU A 72 8.20 1.23 11.86
C GLU A 72 9.43 2.15 11.73
N ASN A 73 9.23 3.44 11.54
CA ASN A 73 10.28 4.44 11.46
C ASN A 73 10.50 5.20 12.78
N ASP A 74 9.69 4.92 13.81
CA ASP A 74 9.75 5.65 15.07
C ASP A 74 10.79 5.00 15.99
N LEU A 75 11.80 5.77 16.40
CA LEU A 75 12.83 5.34 17.34
C LEU A 75 12.21 5.20 18.73
N LEU A 76 12.16 3.98 19.26
CA LEU A 76 11.61 3.69 20.59
C LEU A 76 12.68 3.84 21.69
N LYS A 77 13.88 3.36 21.41
CA LYS A 77 15.02 3.43 22.35
C LYS A 77 16.35 3.30 21.63
N GLU A 78 17.33 4.07 22.11
CA GLU A 78 18.75 3.89 21.83
C GLU A 78 19.49 3.52 23.12
N SER A 79 20.41 2.54 23.05
CA SER A 79 21.16 2.03 24.20
C SER A 79 22.55 1.53 23.78
N LYS A 80 23.48 1.50 24.71
CA LYS A 80 24.75 0.75 24.61
C LYS A 80 24.69 -0.58 25.37
N GLU A 81 23.62 -0.81 26.13
CA GLU A 81 23.41 -2.07 26.83
C GLU A 81 23.03 -3.16 25.81
N LEU A 82 23.70 -4.32 25.91
CA LEU A 82 23.49 -5.43 24.99
C LEU A 82 22.08 -6.04 25.14
N ASN A 83 21.49 -5.93 26.34
CA ASN A 83 20.19 -6.45 26.66
C ASN A 83 19.35 -5.34 27.31
N PHE A 84 18.16 -5.10 26.75
CA PHE A 84 17.20 -4.16 27.32
C PHE A 84 15.79 -4.49 26.92
N LYS A 85 14.83 -3.95 27.68
CA LYS A 85 13.40 -4.05 27.41
C LYS A 85 12.81 -2.66 27.23
N VAL A 86 11.85 -2.54 26.30
CA VAL A 86 10.96 -1.39 26.15
C VAL A 86 9.55 -1.87 26.39
N ALA A 87 8.86 -1.29 27.35
CA ALA A 87 7.48 -1.59 27.69
C ALA A 87 6.54 -0.50 27.15
N ASN A 88 5.24 -0.79 27.16
CA ASN A 88 4.17 0.15 26.80
C ASN A 88 4.30 0.72 25.39
N ILE A 89 4.72 -0.11 24.43
CA ILE A 89 4.71 0.27 23.00
C ILE A 89 3.27 0.15 22.53
N THR A 90 2.64 1.29 22.24
CA THR A 90 1.26 1.31 21.74
C THR A 90 1.24 1.06 20.23
N LEU A 91 0.43 0.11 19.79
CA LEU A 91 0.26 -0.26 18.40
C LEU A 91 -0.81 0.64 17.74
N ASN A 92 -0.39 1.72 17.14
CA ASN A 92 -1.24 2.79 16.58
C ASN A 92 -1.24 2.87 15.04
N LYS A 93 -0.79 1.82 14.36
CA LYS A 93 -0.80 1.71 12.90
C LYS A 93 -1.43 0.37 12.53
N LEU A 94 -2.44 0.38 11.65
CA LEU A 94 -3.05 -0.84 11.13
C LEU A 94 -2.11 -1.58 10.18
N GLY A 95 -2.38 -2.86 10.01
CA GLY A 95 -1.73 -3.69 9.02
C GLY A 95 -0.45 -4.37 9.47
N ASN A 96 0.42 -4.69 8.53
CA ASN A 96 1.69 -5.34 8.81
C ASN A 96 2.71 -4.29 9.23
N ASN A 97 3.11 -4.32 10.49
CA ASN A 97 4.05 -3.39 11.09
C ASN A 97 5.35 -4.09 11.45
N ARG A 98 6.45 -3.37 11.31
CA ARG A 98 7.79 -3.87 11.57
C ARG A 98 8.35 -3.31 12.87
N ILE A 99 8.73 -4.21 13.78
CA ILE A 99 9.60 -3.88 14.91
C ILE A 99 11.00 -4.32 14.53
N HIS A 100 11.97 -3.42 14.59
CA HIS A 100 13.34 -3.77 14.20
C HIS A 100 14.39 -3.16 15.12
N VAL A 101 15.48 -3.89 15.28
CA VAL A 101 16.66 -3.46 16.03
C VAL A 101 17.85 -3.35 15.09
N LYS A 102 18.55 -2.23 15.14
CA LYS A 102 19.83 -1.98 14.47
C LYS A 102 20.92 -1.90 15.53
N ALA A 103 21.89 -2.80 15.47
CA ALA A 103 23.09 -2.75 16.32
C ALA A 103 24.30 -2.35 15.47
N GLU A 104 25.08 -1.36 15.95
CA GLU A 104 26.27 -0.81 15.29
C GLU A 104 27.46 -0.88 16.24
N LYS A 105 28.60 -1.35 15.76
CA LYS A 105 29.89 -1.40 16.46
C LYS A 105 30.68 -0.14 16.19
N THR A 106 31.67 0.13 17.07
CA THR A 106 32.60 1.26 16.91
C THR A 106 33.45 1.17 15.63
N ASP A 107 33.69 -0.02 15.10
CA ASP A 107 34.37 -0.28 13.83
C ASP A 107 33.48 -0.10 12.58
N GLY A 108 32.19 0.36 12.74
CA GLY A 108 31.24 0.60 11.68
C GLY A 108 30.47 -0.64 11.22
N LEU A 109 30.77 -1.84 11.71
CA LEU A 109 30.02 -3.03 11.38
C LEU A 109 28.64 -2.98 12.05
N SER A 110 27.59 -3.19 11.26
CA SER A 110 26.22 -3.18 11.75
C SER A 110 25.41 -4.36 11.26
N ASN A 111 24.33 -4.65 11.97
CA ASN A 111 23.31 -5.61 11.58
C ASN A 111 21.93 -5.13 12.03
N THR A 112 20.92 -5.44 11.20
CA THR A 112 19.51 -5.15 11.52
C THR A 112 18.76 -6.48 11.62
N ARG A 113 17.92 -6.62 12.65
CA ARG A 113 16.98 -7.73 12.81
C ARG A 113 15.58 -7.17 12.90
N SER A 114 14.64 -7.78 12.19
CA SER A 114 13.24 -7.34 12.18
C SER A 114 12.30 -8.47 12.57
N LYS A 115 11.15 -8.10 13.15
CA LYS A 115 10.00 -8.95 13.38
C LYS A 115 8.76 -8.20 12.88
N THR A 116 7.93 -8.85 12.06
CA THR A 116 6.66 -8.30 11.59
C THR A 116 5.54 -8.78 12.50
N ILE A 117 4.62 -7.87 12.83
CA ILE A 117 3.37 -8.12 13.54
C ILE A 117 2.21 -7.58 12.71
N THR A 118 1.04 -8.19 12.81
CA THR A 118 -0.18 -7.70 12.16
C THR A 118 -1.06 -7.01 13.21
N VAL A 119 -1.53 -5.80 12.91
CA VAL A 119 -2.42 -5.03 13.76
C VAL A 119 -3.75 -4.85 13.03
N LEU A 120 -4.83 -5.38 13.58
CA LEU A 120 -6.19 -5.24 13.07
C LEU A 120 -6.93 -4.13 13.81
N SER A 121 -8.06 -3.69 13.24
CA SER A 121 -8.90 -2.66 13.87
C SER A 121 -9.48 -3.14 15.20
N ASP A 122 -9.67 -2.21 16.11
CA ASP A 122 -10.46 -2.35 17.35
C ASP A 122 -11.96 -2.17 17.11
N LEU A 123 -12.37 -1.72 15.91
CA LEU A 123 -13.75 -1.49 15.53
C LEU A 123 -14.29 -2.65 14.70
N THR A 124 -15.50 -3.11 15.05
CA THR A 124 -16.31 -3.98 14.19
C THR A 124 -17.12 -3.10 13.25
N PRO A 125 -16.99 -3.24 11.92
CA PRO A 125 -17.73 -2.41 10.98
C PRO A 125 -19.24 -2.58 11.13
N LEU A 126 -19.98 -1.46 11.03
CA LEU A 126 -21.43 -1.48 10.98
C LEU A 126 -21.88 -2.11 9.66
N GLN A 127 -22.86 -2.99 9.73
CA GLN A 127 -23.44 -3.64 8.55
C GLN A 127 -24.57 -2.76 8.00
N MET A 128 -24.37 -2.27 6.78
CA MET A 128 -25.30 -1.38 6.12
C MET A 128 -25.96 -2.07 4.93
N SER A 129 -27.09 -1.52 4.51
CA SER A 129 -27.83 -1.86 3.30
C SER A 129 -28.04 -0.60 2.47
N TYR A 130 -28.85 -0.68 1.43
CA TYR A 130 -29.12 0.43 0.53
C TYR A 130 -30.61 0.55 0.22
N ARG A 131 -31.00 1.76 -0.19
CA ARG A 131 -32.27 2.06 -0.84
C ARG A 131 -31.99 2.74 -2.17
N VAL A 132 -32.55 2.25 -3.26
CA VAL A 132 -32.49 2.93 -4.55
C VAL A 132 -33.49 4.08 -4.53
N ILE A 133 -33.00 5.30 -4.71
CA ILE A 133 -33.80 6.53 -4.81
C ILE A 133 -34.25 6.73 -6.25
N ASN A 134 -33.29 6.57 -7.18
CA ASN A 134 -33.51 6.74 -8.61
C ASN A 134 -32.57 5.84 -9.41
N ASN A 135 -32.79 5.73 -10.71
CA ASN A 135 -31.86 5.08 -11.62
C ASN A 135 -31.89 5.75 -12.99
N TYR A 136 -30.72 5.76 -13.63
CA TYR A 136 -30.50 6.41 -14.91
C TYR A 136 -29.94 5.42 -15.92
N PRO A 137 -30.10 5.68 -17.23
CA PRO A 137 -29.43 4.88 -18.25
C PRO A 137 -27.90 4.92 -18.08
N HIS A 138 -27.27 3.79 -18.35
CA HIS A 138 -25.81 3.69 -18.39
C HIS A 138 -25.38 2.81 -19.57
N LEU A 139 -24.19 3.02 -20.12
CA LEU A 139 -23.71 2.34 -21.30
C LEU A 139 -23.34 0.87 -20.97
N LYS A 140 -24.05 -0.08 -21.57
CA LYS A 140 -23.76 -1.52 -21.43
C LYS A 140 -22.36 -1.94 -21.94
N THR A 141 -21.69 -1.05 -22.65
CA THR A 141 -20.32 -1.25 -23.17
C THR A 141 -19.24 -0.64 -22.26
N SER A 142 -19.66 0.06 -21.22
CA SER A 142 -18.72 0.68 -20.27
C SER A 142 -18.19 -0.38 -19.29
N TYR A 143 -16.92 -0.74 -19.45
CA TYR A 143 -16.19 -1.51 -18.45
C TYR A 143 -15.64 -0.54 -17.39
N THR A 144 -16.52 -0.04 -16.52
CA THR A 144 -16.27 1.04 -15.57
C THR A 144 -15.12 0.75 -14.63
N GLN A 145 -14.14 1.65 -14.57
CA GLN A 145 -12.96 1.55 -13.73
C GLN A 145 -12.75 2.77 -12.83
N GLY A 146 -13.35 3.89 -13.19
CA GLY A 146 -13.36 5.10 -12.39
C GLY A 146 -14.60 5.92 -12.69
N LEU A 147 -15.17 6.52 -11.66
CA LEU A 147 -16.40 7.31 -11.78
C LEU A 147 -16.26 8.55 -10.90
N GLU A 148 -16.68 9.72 -11.37
CA GLU A 148 -16.72 10.94 -10.59
C GLU A 148 -17.84 11.85 -11.05
N TYR A 149 -18.52 12.51 -10.10
CA TYR A 149 -19.51 13.55 -10.38
C TYR A 149 -18.87 14.92 -10.26
N HIS A 150 -19.02 15.76 -11.28
CA HIS A 150 -18.52 17.13 -11.26
C HIS A 150 -19.43 18.06 -12.07
N ASP A 151 -19.88 19.16 -11.46
CA ASP A 151 -20.66 20.23 -12.09
C ASP A 151 -21.85 19.75 -12.95
N GLY A 152 -22.66 18.83 -12.41
CA GLY A 152 -23.86 18.34 -13.08
C GLY A 152 -23.64 17.18 -14.06
N TYR A 153 -22.41 16.75 -14.24
CA TYR A 153 -22.04 15.69 -15.17
C TYR A 153 -21.34 14.54 -14.48
N LEU A 154 -21.46 13.37 -15.09
CA LEU A 154 -20.70 12.20 -14.67
C LEU A 154 -19.45 12.07 -15.58
N TYR A 155 -18.31 11.81 -14.96
CA TYR A 155 -17.07 11.49 -15.65
C TYR A 155 -16.76 10.02 -15.42
N GLU A 156 -16.39 9.32 -16.47
CA GLU A 156 -16.16 7.88 -16.41
C GLU A 156 -14.87 7.49 -17.14
N GLY A 157 -14.00 6.76 -16.43
CA GLY A 157 -12.88 6.02 -16.98
C GLY A 157 -13.26 4.56 -17.19
N THR A 158 -13.03 4.02 -18.40
CA THR A 158 -13.30 2.61 -18.70
C THR A 158 -12.03 1.82 -18.98
N GLY A 159 -12.10 0.50 -18.73
CA GLY A 159 -11.03 -0.45 -19.02
C GLY A 159 -11.21 -1.16 -20.36
N GLU A 160 -10.50 -2.26 -20.52
CA GLU A 160 -10.32 -3.14 -21.68
C GLU A 160 -9.35 -2.57 -22.76
N ASN A 161 -8.33 -3.37 -23.10
CA ASN A 161 -7.34 -2.96 -24.12
C ASN A 161 -8.02 -2.74 -25.48
N GLY A 162 -7.71 -1.62 -26.13
CA GLY A 162 -8.33 -1.21 -27.39
C GLY A 162 -9.74 -0.66 -27.28
N HIS A 163 -10.32 -0.59 -26.05
CA HIS A 163 -11.67 -0.11 -25.79
C HIS A 163 -11.74 0.90 -24.63
N SER A 164 -10.63 1.14 -23.94
CA SER A 164 -10.56 2.08 -22.82
C SER A 164 -10.84 3.53 -23.25
N LYS A 165 -11.67 4.21 -22.46
CA LYS A 165 -12.11 5.57 -22.75
C LYS A 165 -12.06 6.45 -21.50
N LEU A 166 -12.04 7.74 -21.72
CA LEU A 166 -12.43 8.77 -20.77
C LEU A 166 -13.64 9.49 -21.34
N MET A 167 -14.71 9.63 -20.56
CA MET A 167 -15.98 10.19 -21.01
C MET A 167 -16.54 11.24 -20.05
N LYS A 168 -17.21 12.26 -20.59
CA LYS A 168 -18.14 13.15 -19.88
C LYS A 168 -19.55 12.78 -20.30
N ILE A 169 -20.43 12.48 -19.35
CA ILE A 169 -21.73 11.85 -19.58
C ILE A 169 -22.84 12.72 -19.00
N ASP A 170 -23.90 12.92 -19.77
CA ASP A 170 -25.17 13.46 -19.28
C ASP A 170 -25.91 12.37 -18.48
N ILE A 171 -26.12 12.63 -17.18
CA ILE A 171 -26.69 11.63 -16.25
C ILE A 171 -28.09 11.20 -16.67
N LEU A 172 -28.94 12.12 -17.12
CA LEU A 172 -30.34 11.83 -17.41
C LEU A 172 -30.50 10.90 -18.60
N SER A 173 -29.70 11.10 -19.64
CA SER A 173 -29.78 10.27 -20.85
C SER A 173 -28.78 9.12 -20.88
N GLY A 174 -27.75 9.13 -20.01
CA GLY A 174 -26.62 8.19 -20.03
C GLY A 174 -25.74 8.30 -21.28
N LYS A 175 -25.85 9.40 -22.03
CA LYS A 175 -25.11 9.60 -23.29
C LYS A 175 -23.81 10.36 -23.06
N PRO A 176 -22.68 9.92 -23.65
CA PRO A 176 -21.47 10.69 -23.67
C PRO A 176 -21.65 12.01 -24.42
N LEU A 177 -21.28 13.11 -23.78
CA LEU A 177 -21.16 14.44 -24.39
C LEU A 177 -19.77 14.63 -24.99
N LEU A 178 -18.76 14.11 -24.31
CA LEU A 178 -17.37 14.06 -24.78
C LEU A 178 -16.84 12.64 -24.52
N SER A 179 -15.99 12.17 -25.43
CA SER A 179 -15.34 10.86 -25.30
C SER A 179 -14.00 10.88 -26.01
N ILE A 180 -12.97 10.36 -25.37
CA ILE A 180 -11.66 10.12 -25.94
C ILE A 180 -11.22 8.69 -25.68
N ASP A 181 -10.57 8.09 -26.69
CA ASP A 181 -10.02 6.75 -26.59
C ASP A 181 -8.59 6.81 -26.01
N LEU A 182 -8.27 5.88 -25.13
CA LEU A 182 -6.88 5.64 -24.77
C LEU A 182 -6.18 4.85 -25.89
N PRO A 183 -4.85 5.03 -26.06
CA PRO A 183 -4.13 4.17 -27.00
C PRO A 183 -4.27 2.69 -26.64
N ASP A 184 -4.51 1.82 -27.62
CA ASP A 184 -4.91 0.40 -27.52
C ASP A 184 -4.07 -0.43 -26.53
N LYS A 185 -2.80 -0.07 -26.37
CA LYS A 185 -1.87 -0.77 -25.47
C LYS A 185 -2.13 -0.53 -23.97
N TYR A 186 -2.98 0.43 -23.62
CA TYR A 186 -3.28 0.77 -22.25
C TYR A 186 -4.66 0.23 -21.86
N PHE A 187 -4.73 -0.30 -20.69
CA PHE A 187 -5.98 -0.59 -20.00
C PHE A 187 -6.24 0.57 -19.04
N GLY A 188 -7.29 1.37 -19.29
CA GLY A 188 -7.67 2.49 -18.45
C GLY A 188 -8.22 2.04 -17.11
N GLU A 189 -7.98 2.83 -16.08
CA GLU A 189 -8.38 2.54 -14.70
C GLU A 189 -9.00 3.79 -14.06
N GLY A 190 -8.96 3.90 -12.73
CA GLY A 190 -9.55 4.96 -11.94
C GLY A 190 -9.24 6.36 -12.45
N ILE A 191 -10.20 7.25 -12.28
CA ILE A 191 -10.09 8.67 -12.61
C ILE A 191 -10.36 9.53 -11.39
N THR A 192 -9.87 10.78 -11.41
CA THR A 192 -10.31 11.82 -10.49
C THR A 192 -10.08 13.20 -11.05
N ILE A 193 -10.86 14.20 -10.59
CA ILE A 193 -10.78 15.60 -10.99
C ILE A 193 -10.17 16.42 -9.85
N LEU A 194 -9.03 17.06 -10.13
CA LEU A 194 -8.37 17.94 -9.18
C LEU A 194 -7.76 19.13 -9.93
N ASN A 195 -7.97 20.36 -9.43
CA ASN A 195 -7.39 21.58 -10.00
C ASN A 195 -7.63 21.76 -11.51
N ASN A 196 -8.89 21.58 -11.97
CA ASN A 196 -9.31 21.66 -13.38
C ASN A 196 -8.60 20.67 -14.31
N LYS A 197 -8.11 19.58 -13.77
CA LYS A 197 -7.49 18.48 -14.52
C LYS A 197 -8.18 17.17 -14.20
N ILE A 198 -8.24 16.28 -15.18
CA ILE A 198 -8.66 14.89 -14.97
C ILE A 198 -7.41 14.03 -14.98
N TYR A 199 -7.22 13.25 -13.92
CA TYR A 199 -6.17 12.26 -13.79
C TYR A 199 -6.76 10.89 -14.06
N GLN A 200 -6.09 10.06 -14.86
CA GLN A 200 -6.51 8.70 -15.18
C GLN A 200 -5.34 7.74 -15.03
N LEU A 201 -5.53 6.69 -14.24
CA LEU A 201 -4.56 5.61 -14.09
C LEU A 201 -4.61 4.62 -15.25
N THR A 202 -3.59 3.78 -15.34
CA THR A 202 -3.56 2.57 -16.17
C THR A 202 -3.20 1.35 -15.33
N TYR A 203 -3.71 0.18 -15.72
CA TYR A 203 -3.59 -1.05 -14.94
C TYR A 203 -2.14 -1.44 -14.59
N ARG A 204 -1.33 -1.85 -15.57
CA ARG A 204 0.03 -2.38 -15.35
C ARG A 204 1.15 -1.57 -16.01
N ALA A 205 0.80 -0.50 -16.69
CA ALA A 205 1.79 0.31 -17.37
C ALA A 205 2.53 1.27 -16.42
N GLN A 206 2.13 1.35 -15.15
CA GLN A 206 2.67 2.27 -14.13
C GLN A 206 2.70 3.71 -14.64
N LYS A 207 1.68 4.07 -15.42
CA LYS A 207 1.52 5.35 -16.08
C LYS A 207 0.12 5.89 -15.85
N GLY A 208 0.02 7.20 -15.58
CA GLY A 208 -1.24 7.92 -15.60
C GLY A 208 -1.22 8.99 -16.69
N PHE A 209 -2.40 9.42 -17.12
CA PHE A 209 -2.62 10.50 -18.06
C PHE A 209 -3.29 11.67 -17.36
N ILE A 210 -2.99 12.88 -17.84
CA ILE A 210 -3.56 14.11 -17.34
C ILE A 210 -4.24 14.81 -18.52
N TYR A 211 -5.50 15.18 -18.30
CA TYR A 211 -6.30 15.88 -19.29
C TYR A 211 -6.78 17.21 -18.71
N ASP A 212 -6.93 18.19 -19.57
CA ASP A 212 -7.63 19.43 -19.23
C ASP A 212 -9.13 19.15 -19.12
N LEU A 213 -9.76 19.62 -18.03
CA LEU A 213 -11.15 19.30 -17.71
C LEU A 213 -12.16 19.84 -18.72
N GLU A 214 -11.90 21.03 -19.27
CA GLU A 214 -12.82 21.69 -20.20
C GLU A 214 -12.70 21.15 -21.63
N SER A 215 -11.48 21.08 -22.14
CA SER A 215 -11.21 20.68 -23.52
C SER A 215 -11.08 19.17 -23.73
N PHE A 216 -10.96 18.38 -22.67
CA PHE A 216 -10.62 16.95 -22.69
C PHE A 216 -9.31 16.63 -23.43
N SER A 217 -8.50 17.64 -23.75
CA SER A 217 -7.21 17.41 -24.37
C SER A 217 -6.20 16.83 -23.38
N LYS A 218 -5.43 15.84 -23.84
CA LYS A 218 -4.35 15.30 -23.01
C LYS A 218 -3.23 16.35 -22.91
N VAL A 219 -2.95 16.80 -21.67
CA VAL A 219 -1.92 17.82 -21.40
C VAL A 219 -0.61 17.23 -20.94
N ASP A 220 -0.63 16.09 -20.22
CA ASP A 220 0.58 15.46 -19.71
C ASP A 220 0.38 13.95 -19.39
N SER A 221 1.39 13.36 -18.79
CA SER A 221 1.34 12.01 -18.23
C SER A 221 2.35 11.87 -17.09
N PHE A 222 2.04 11.02 -16.13
CA PHE A 222 2.90 10.78 -14.97
C PHE A 222 3.22 9.30 -14.80
N LYS A 223 4.14 9.01 -13.89
CA LYS A 223 4.48 7.63 -13.45
C LYS A 223 4.20 7.48 -11.98
N PHE A 224 3.82 6.28 -11.59
CA PHE A 224 3.67 5.89 -10.18
C PHE A 224 4.41 4.59 -9.90
N SER A 225 4.79 4.38 -8.64
CA SER A 225 5.65 3.26 -8.24
C SER A 225 4.90 1.95 -7.98
N ASN A 226 3.59 2.00 -7.75
CA ASN A 226 2.78 0.80 -7.51
C ASN A 226 2.78 -0.10 -8.75
N PRO A 227 2.84 -1.44 -8.62
CA PRO A 227 2.86 -2.36 -9.76
C PRO A 227 1.60 -2.29 -10.63
N GLN A 228 0.48 -1.89 -10.03
CA GLN A 228 -0.81 -1.72 -10.69
C GLN A 228 -1.46 -0.43 -10.22
N GLY A 229 -2.23 0.23 -11.08
CA GLY A 229 -3.17 1.27 -10.71
C GLY A 229 -4.58 0.71 -10.84
N TRP A 230 -5.45 0.96 -9.84
CA TRP A 230 -6.85 0.55 -9.84
C TRP A 230 -7.76 1.77 -9.67
N GLY A 231 -8.36 1.98 -8.51
CA GLY A 231 -9.16 3.16 -8.22
C GLY A 231 -8.32 4.41 -7.97
N LEU A 232 -8.93 5.57 -8.20
CA LEU A 232 -8.32 6.88 -7.97
C LEU A 232 -9.39 7.85 -7.49
N THR A 233 -9.08 8.57 -6.41
CA THR A 233 -9.85 9.71 -5.90
C THR A 233 -8.89 10.79 -5.40
N ASN A 234 -9.38 11.86 -4.78
CA ASN A 234 -8.54 12.91 -4.19
C ASN A 234 -9.17 13.47 -2.90
N ASP A 235 -8.32 14.04 -2.03
CA ASP A 235 -8.75 14.72 -0.80
C ASP A 235 -8.82 16.26 -0.94
N GLY A 236 -8.79 16.76 -2.18
CA GLY A 236 -8.72 18.18 -2.50
C GLY A 236 -7.29 18.74 -2.55
N THR A 237 -6.30 17.96 -2.14
CA THR A 237 -4.87 18.33 -2.13
C THR A 237 -4.01 17.29 -2.81
N HIS A 238 -4.24 16.02 -2.51
CA HIS A 238 -3.46 14.88 -3.02
C HIS A 238 -4.35 13.90 -3.78
N LEU A 239 -3.74 13.18 -4.71
CA LEU A 239 -4.37 12.02 -5.34
C LEU A 239 -4.28 10.82 -4.39
N ILE A 240 -5.34 10.00 -4.32
CA ILE A 240 -5.41 8.79 -3.51
C ILE A 240 -5.68 7.62 -4.43
N MET A 241 -4.77 6.65 -4.48
CA MET A 241 -4.91 5.49 -5.36
C MET A 241 -4.98 4.17 -4.60
N SER A 242 -5.73 3.23 -5.13
CA SER A 242 -5.70 1.81 -4.80
C SER A 242 -4.88 1.01 -5.82
N ASP A 243 -4.48 -0.21 -5.47
CA ASP A 243 -3.72 -1.13 -6.33
C ASP A 243 -4.14 -2.60 -6.16
N GLY A 244 -5.33 -2.82 -5.60
CA GLY A 244 -5.87 -4.15 -5.29
C GLY A 244 -5.32 -4.78 -4.00
N THR A 245 -4.34 -4.17 -3.35
CA THR A 245 -3.89 -4.57 -2.01
C THR A 245 -4.76 -3.92 -0.94
N ASN A 246 -4.38 -4.07 0.33
CA ASN A 246 -4.98 -3.35 1.45
C ASN A 246 -4.33 -1.97 1.69
N VAL A 247 -3.53 -1.45 0.76
CA VAL A 247 -2.79 -0.19 0.92
C VAL A 247 -3.36 0.87 0.00
N LEU A 248 -3.78 1.98 0.57
CA LEU A 248 -4.07 3.21 -0.15
C LEU A 248 -2.82 4.08 -0.17
N THR A 249 -2.52 4.70 -1.33
CA THR A 249 -1.32 5.51 -1.54
C THR A 249 -1.71 6.94 -1.91
N TRP A 250 -1.25 7.91 -1.14
CA TRP A 250 -1.36 9.34 -1.45
C TRP A 250 -0.18 9.78 -2.30
N LEU A 251 -0.48 10.48 -3.38
CA LEU A 251 0.52 11.05 -4.29
C LEU A 251 0.37 12.57 -4.32
N ASP A 252 1.49 13.27 -4.31
CA ASP A 252 1.55 14.70 -4.61
C ASP A 252 1.17 14.92 -6.08
N PRO A 253 0.21 15.81 -6.43
CA PRO A 253 -0.21 16.02 -7.81
C PRO A 253 0.82 16.76 -8.69
N ASP A 254 1.85 17.38 -8.09
CA ASP A 254 2.86 18.14 -8.82
C ASP A 254 4.02 17.26 -9.30
N ASP A 255 4.53 16.35 -8.46
CA ASP A 255 5.68 15.51 -8.78
C ASP A 255 5.39 13.99 -8.70
N PHE A 256 4.19 13.61 -8.28
CA PHE A 256 3.71 12.23 -8.11
C PHE A 256 4.53 11.39 -7.11
N SER A 257 5.25 12.07 -6.23
CA SER A 257 5.92 11.42 -5.11
C SER A 257 4.92 10.87 -4.10
N VAL A 258 5.29 9.79 -3.43
CA VAL A 258 4.45 9.17 -2.38
C VAL A 258 4.53 10.00 -1.12
N VAL A 259 3.42 10.63 -0.74
CA VAL A 259 3.28 11.42 0.49
C VAL A 259 2.94 10.52 1.69
N LYS A 260 2.00 9.59 1.50
CA LYS A 260 1.46 8.73 2.57
C LYS A 260 1.09 7.36 2.01
N LYS A 261 1.26 6.34 2.84
CA LYS A 261 0.66 5.01 2.64
C LYS A 261 -0.16 4.64 3.86
N LEU A 262 -1.36 4.14 3.65
CA LEU A 262 -2.29 3.76 4.70
C LEU A 262 -2.75 2.31 4.49
N GLN A 263 -2.52 1.47 5.50
CA GLN A 263 -3.01 0.10 5.48
C GLN A 263 -4.45 0.05 6.02
N VAL A 264 -5.32 -0.65 5.32
CA VAL A 264 -6.74 -0.76 5.64
C VAL A 264 -7.04 -2.13 6.24
N ALA A 265 -7.75 -2.13 7.37
CA ALA A 265 -8.18 -3.36 8.05
C ALA A 265 -9.50 -3.16 8.80
N ASP A 266 -10.27 -4.23 8.93
CA ASP A 266 -11.33 -4.37 9.92
C ASP A 266 -10.79 -5.10 11.18
N ASN A 267 -11.68 -5.53 12.07
CA ASN A 267 -11.31 -6.30 13.26
C ASN A 267 -11.04 -7.78 12.99
N ARG A 268 -11.22 -8.27 11.76
CA ARG A 268 -11.07 -9.68 11.37
C ARG A 268 -9.88 -9.89 10.44
N GLN A 269 -9.63 -8.91 9.52
CA GLN A 269 -8.66 -9.09 8.46
C GLN A 269 -8.16 -7.77 7.85
N MET A 270 -7.09 -7.86 7.08
CA MET A 270 -6.65 -6.82 6.16
C MET A 270 -7.65 -6.72 5.01
N MET A 271 -8.08 -5.51 4.69
CA MET A 271 -9.06 -5.28 3.62
C MET A 271 -8.37 -5.19 2.26
N THR A 272 -8.28 -6.32 1.57
CA THR A 272 -7.68 -6.42 0.22
C THR A 272 -8.74 -6.22 -0.88
N TYR A 273 -8.27 -6.16 -2.15
CA TYR A 273 -9.10 -5.93 -3.32
C TYR A 273 -9.81 -4.58 -3.34
N LEU A 274 -9.24 -3.58 -2.65
CA LEU A 274 -9.70 -2.19 -2.76
C LEU A 274 -9.57 -1.76 -4.21
N ASN A 275 -10.69 -1.30 -4.80
CA ASN A 275 -10.74 -0.95 -6.23
C ASN A 275 -11.17 0.50 -6.39
N GLU A 276 -12.27 0.77 -7.04
CA GLU A 276 -12.75 2.11 -7.31
C GLU A 276 -13.05 2.86 -6.00
N LEU A 277 -12.73 4.15 -5.97
CA LEU A 277 -12.65 4.96 -4.75
C LEU A 277 -13.40 6.28 -4.91
N GLU A 278 -14.07 6.70 -3.82
CA GLU A 278 -14.65 8.04 -3.69
C GLU A 278 -14.30 8.62 -2.31
N TYR A 279 -13.76 9.84 -2.25
CA TYR A 279 -13.41 10.52 -0.99
C TYR A 279 -14.47 11.56 -0.62
N ILE A 280 -15.05 11.44 0.58
CA ILE A 280 -16.09 12.34 1.07
C ILE A 280 -15.76 12.72 2.53
N ASP A 281 -15.36 13.96 2.74
CA ASP A 281 -15.18 14.58 4.06
C ASP A 281 -14.41 13.69 5.08
N GLY A 282 -13.27 13.15 4.68
CA GLY A 282 -12.40 12.32 5.55
C GLY A 282 -12.69 10.81 5.50
N ILE A 283 -13.72 10.40 4.76
CA ILE A 283 -14.09 9.00 4.56
C ILE A 283 -13.80 8.59 3.11
N ILE A 284 -13.17 7.44 2.93
CA ILE A 284 -12.98 6.83 1.61
C ILE A 284 -13.99 5.70 1.46
N TYR A 285 -14.82 5.80 0.44
CA TYR A 285 -15.68 4.73 -0.02
C TYR A 285 -14.89 3.91 -1.05
N ALA A 286 -14.87 2.60 -0.90
CA ALA A 286 -14.12 1.73 -1.79
C ALA A 286 -14.94 0.51 -2.21
N ASN A 287 -15.02 0.24 -3.51
CA ASN A 287 -15.49 -1.04 -4.01
C ASN A 287 -14.52 -2.16 -3.62
N ILE A 288 -15.04 -3.30 -3.15
CA ILE A 288 -14.26 -4.52 -2.97
C ILE A 288 -14.42 -5.38 -4.22
N TYR A 289 -13.38 -5.45 -5.05
CA TYR A 289 -13.40 -6.15 -6.32
C TYR A 289 -13.84 -7.61 -6.19
N THR A 290 -14.61 -8.09 -7.16
CA THR A 290 -15.29 -9.40 -7.23
C THR A 290 -16.45 -9.60 -6.24
N THR A 291 -16.91 -8.54 -5.57
CA THR A 291 -18.04 -8.56 -4.65
C THR A 291 -19.05 -7.46 -4.99
N ASN A 292 -20.19 -7.47 -4.33
CA ASN A 292 -21.15 -6.36 -4.34
C ASN A 292 -21.04 -5.51 -3.06
N MET A 293 -19.83 -5.38 -2.53
CA MET A 293 -19.56 -4.66 -1.30
C MET A 293 -18.88 -3.33 -1.56
N ILE A 294 -19.29 -2.31 -0.82
CA ILE A 294 -18.55 -1.07 -0.61
C ILE A 294 -18.19 -0.99 0.87
N VAL A 295 -16.98 -0.54 1.16
CA VAL A 295 -16.54 -0.25 2.52
C VAL A 295 -16.32 1.24 2.71
N LYS A 296 -16.65 1.76 3.89
CA LYS A 296 -16.28 3.11 4.35
C LYS A 296 -15.03 3.01 5.20
N ILE A 297 -14.01 3.74 4.82
CA ILE A 297 -12.69 3.70 5.43
C ILE A 297 -12.39 5.09 6.01
N ASP A 298 -12.00 5.16 7.26
CA ASP A 298 -11.44 6.38 7.85
C ASP A 298 -10.09 6.70 7.20
N ALA A 299 -9.98 7.85 6.55
CA ALA A 299 -8.81 8.23 5.76
C ALA A 299 -7.56 8.54 6.60
N GLU A 300 -7.70 8.69 7.92
CA GLU A 300 -6.58 8.94 8.83
C GLU A 300 -6.00 7.63 9.37
N SER A 301 -6.86 6.75 9.88
CA SER A 301 -6.46 5.53 10.58
C SER A 301 -6.43 4.26 9.70
N GLY A 302 -7.18 4.23 8.59
CA GLY A 302 -7.38 3.04 7.76
C GLY A 302 -8.41 2.06 8.32
N LYS A 303 -9.13 2.42 9.37
CA LYS A 303 -10.17 1.57 9.96
C LYS A 303 -11.38 1.49 9.04
N VAL A 304 -11.88 0.28 8.81
CA VAL A 304 -13.17 0.07 8.15
C VAL A 304 -14.27 0.38 9.16
N LEU A 305 -15.09 1.39 8.85
CA LEU A 305 -16.18 1.86 9.71
C LEU A 305 -17.50 1.16 9.41
N GLU A 306 -17.76 0.94 8.11
CA GLU A 306 -19.01 0.36 7.63
C GLU A 306 -18.73 -0.58 6.44
N GLU A 307 -19.55 -1.64 6.35
CA GLU A 307 -19.63 -2.56 5.21
C GLU A 307 -21.03 -2.46 4.61
N ILE A 308 -21.13 -2.04 3.35
CA ILE A 308 -22.39 -1.82 2.65
C ILE A 308 -22.58 -2.95 1.64
N ASN A 309 -23.61 -3.76 1.84
CA ASN A 309 -23.95 -4.85 0.92
C ASN A 309 -24.96 -4.35 -0.11
N LEU A 310 -24.58 -4.39 -1.39
CA LEU A 310 -25.37 -3.99 -2.56
C LEU A 310 -25.89 -5.19 -3.37
N ASP A 311 -25.91 -6.39 -2.76
CA ASP A 311 -26.46 -7.58 -3.41
C ASP A 311 -27.88 -7.33 -3.91
N GLY A 312 -28.12 -7.70 -5.17
CA GLY A 312 -29.41 -7.57 -5.80
C GLY A 312 -29.69 -6.23 -6.50
N ILE A 313 -28.81 -5.21 -6.38
CA ILE A 313 -29.04 -3.88 -6.98
C ILE A 313 -29.30 -3.95 -8.49
N ILE A 314 -28.65 -4.87 -9.19
CA ILE A 314 -28.79 -5.02 -10.65
C ILE A 314 -29.91 -5.97 -11.07
N ASN A 315 -30.48 -6.79 -10.17
CA ASN A 315 -31.36 -7.91 -10.53
C ASN A 315 -32.59 -7.49 -11.34
N LEU A 316 -33.19 -6.34 -11.05
CA LEU A 316 -34.38 -5.83 -11.78
C LEU A 316 -34.07 -5.34 -13.19
N TYR A 317 -32.77 -5.12 -13.51
CA TYR A 317 -32.32 -4.52 -14.76
C TYR A 317 -31.45 -5.46 -15.60
N HIS A 318 -31.12 -6.62 -15.07
CA HIS A 318 -30.42 -7.69 -15.78
C HIS A 318 -31.40 -8.41 -16.68
N ARG A 319 -31.12 -8.49 -17.99
CA ARG A 319 -31.87 -9.27 -18.96
C ARG A 319 -31.06 -10.47 -19.40
N GLU A 320 -31.75 -11.55 -19.77
CA GLU A 320 -31.09 -12.71 -20.35
C GLU A 320 -30.26 -12.32 -21.57
N GLY A 321 -28.99 -12.73 -21.58
CA GLY A 321 -28.02 -12.37 -22.62
C GLY A 321 -27.24 -11.07 -22.36
N ASP A 322 -27.56 -10.28 -21.32
CA ASP A 322 -26.74 -9.14 -20.92
C ASP A 322 -25.40 -9.64 -20.37
N ARG A 323 -24.31 -9.07 -20.88
CA ARG A 323 -22.99 -9.24 -20.29
C ARG A 323 -22.88 -8.25 -19.12
N ILE A 324 -22.93 -8.75 -17.90
CA ILE A 324 -22.77 -7.96 -16.67
C ILE A 324 -21.57 -8.53 -15.91
N ASP A 325 -20.74 -7.65 -15.38
CA ASP A 325 -19.56 -7.99 -14.58
C ASP A 325 -19.72 -7.41 -13.17
N TYR A 326 -18.66 -7.11 -12.45
CA TYR A 326 -18.70 -6.71 -11.06
C TYR A 326 -19.16 -5.27 -10.83
N LEU A 327 -19.73 -5.03 -9.65
CA LEU A 327 -19.97 -3.69 -9.11
C LEU A 327 -18.64 -2.92 -9.07
N ASN A 328 -18.62 -1.73 -9.68
CA ASN A 328 -17.45 -0.85 -9.67
C ASN A 328 -17.84 0.53 -10.19
N GLY A 329 -17.65 1.56 -9.39
CA GLY A 329 -17.96 2.94 -9.69
C GLY A 329 -18.83 3.57 -8.61
N ILE A 330 -18.28 4.57 -7.94
CA ILE A 330 -18.89 5.37 -6.90
C ILE A 330 -18.68 6.83 -7.29
N ALA A 331 -19.73 7.66 -7.24
CA ALA A 331 -19.60 9.08 -7.46
C ALA A 331 -20.51 9.85 -6.50
N TYR A 332 -20.08 11.01 -6.03
CA TYR A 332 -20.83 11.79 -5.07
C TYR A 332 -21.07 13.23 -5.54
N ASP A 333 -22.34 13.60 -5.58
CA ASP A 333 -22.78 14.99 -5.76
C ASP A 333 -22.87 15.66 -4.39
N LYS A 334 -21.84 16.43 -4.07
CA LYS A 334 -21.73 17.12 -2.79
C LYS A 334 -22.79 18.21 -2.61
N GLU A 335 -23.20 18.88 -3.68
CA GLU A 335 -24.16 19.98 -3.64
C GLU A 335 -25.56 19.50 -3.23
N HIS A 336 -25.98 18.33 -3.75
CA HIS A 336 -27.31 17.77 -3.51
C HIS A 336 -27.29 16.56 -2.59
N ASN A 337 -26.13 16.17 -2.05
CA ASN A 337 -25.94 15.00 -1.19
C ASN A 337 -26.49 13.71 -1.85
N ARG A 338 -26.08 13.45 -3.12
CA ARG A 338 -26.52 12.27 -3.87
C ARG A 338 -25.33 11.33 -4.10
N MET A 339 -25.58 10.06 -3.82
CA MET A 339 -24.59 8.98 -4.09
C MET A 339 -25.01 8.21 -5.34
N PHE A 340 -24.08 8.06 -6.27
CA PHE A 340 -24.27 7.29 -7.51
C PHE A 340 -23.40 6.04 -7.52
N ILE A 341 -23.97 4.91 -7.93
CA ILE A 341 -23.31 3.61 -8.00
C ILE A 341 -23.59 2.97 -9.34
N THR A 342 -22.57 2.38 -9.94
CA THR A 342 -22.72 1.55 -11.14
C THR A 342 -21.81 0.32 -11.07
N GLY A 343 -21.63 -0.36 -12.18
CA GLY A 343 -20.74 -1.51 -12.31
C GLY A 343 -20.28 -1.72 -13.75
N LYS A 344 -19.31 -2.59 -13.91
CA LYS A 344 -18.75 -2.96 -15.21
C LYS A 344 -19.84 -3.57 -16.08
N LEU A 345 -20.10 -2.94 -17.24
CA LEU A 345 -21.13 -3.34 -18.20
C LEU A 345 -22.55 -3.25 -17.65
N TYR A 346 -22.79 -2.51 -16.58
CA TYR A 346 -24.13 -2.30 -16.04
C TYR A 346 -24.95 -1.42 -16.98
N PRO A 347 -26.25 -1.74 -17.20
CA PRO A 347 -27.15 -0.91 -18.00
C PRO A 347 -27.70 0.29 -17.25
N ARG A 348 -27.37 0.45 -15.97
CA ARG A 348 -27.92 1.46 -15.06
C ARG A 348 -26.86 2.07 -14.16
N LEU A 349 -27.03 3.36 -13.94
CA LEU A 349 -26.47 4.13 -12.84
C LEU A 349 -27.55 4.26 -11.78
N PHE A 350 -27.26 3.92 -10.53
CA PHE A 350 -28.20 3.97 -9.41
C PHE A 350 -27.87 5.15 -8.50
N GLU A 351 -28.87 5.96 -8.20
CA GLU A 351 -28.84 6.91 -7.10
C GLU A 351 -29.31 6.19 -5.84
N VAL A 352 -28.49 6.13 -4.81
CA VAL A 352 -28.74 5.33 -3.63
C VAL A 352 -28.58 6.12 -2.34
N GLU A 353 -29.23 5.64 -1.30
CA GLU A 353 -29.03 6.02 0.08
C GLU A 353 -28.60 4.78 0.87
N PHE A 354 -27.53 4.91 1.67
CA PHE A 354 -27.11 3.83 2.56
C PHE A 354 -27.88 3.91 3.87
N ILE A 355 -28.43 2.79 4.30
CA ILE A 355 -29.32 2.67 5.46
C ILE A 355 -28.83 1.58 6.40
N SER A 356 -29.08 1.72 7.68
CA SER A 356 -28.83 0.67 8.67
C SER A 356 -29.67 -0.57 8.36
N LYS A 357 -29.10 -1.76 8.57
CA LYS A 357 -29.81 -3.03 8.53
C LYS A 357 -30.76 -3.19 9.70
#